data_432454db3c3a58885d4ddee6a76def86
#
_entry.id   432454db3c3a58885d4ddee6a76def86
#
_cell.length_a   1.000
_cell.length_b   1.000
_cell.length_c   1.000
_cell.angle_alpha   90.00
_cell.angle_beta   90.00
_cell.angle_gamma   90.00
#
_symmetry.space_group_name_H-M   'P 1'
#
loop_
_entity.id
_entity.type
_entity.pdbx_description
1 polymer ?
#
loop_
_entity_poly.entity_id
_entity_poly.type
_entity_poly.pdbx_seq_one_letter_code
_entity_poly.pdbx_strand_id
1 'polypeptide(L)'
;MSALVPEAFSAMVTGRDPEPYISGDDWLLRLPRLVEESLSEWDLTVDGEAMHGMAALVLPVRRHDGSKAVLKVTWPHADARFEHLALQHWGGDGAVRLLAANPGRWTMLLERLNGDRDLHEVPIDEACQVIGGLLRQLDHPALPQLSRLSAEVARLAKHLGSGAPAIPRRFLEQARALISDLVTDDVIDSRMVHTVLHYWNFLAADRQPWLAIDPKPLAADPAFAATPALWNRWEEAVAGGDLRRHLRRRLSIICESAGLDEERARAWSIVREVQMALLGGRGR
;
A
#
# COMPACT_ATOMS: atom_id res chain seq x y z
N MET A 1 -6.32 16.90 25.20
CA MET A 1 -6.74 15.93 24.15
C MET A 1 -6.52 16.42 22.71
N SER A 2 -6.58 17.73 22.43
CA SER A 2 -6.13 18.29 21.13
C SER A 2 -4.65 17.99 20.76
N ALA A 3 -3.85 17.54 21.72
CA ALA A 3 -2.42 17.27 21.53
C ALA A 3 -2.08 15.91 20.87
N LEU A 4 -3.04 14.99 20.73
CA LEU A 4 -2.79 13.67 20.16
C LEU A 4 -2.95 13.59 18.64
N VAL A 5 -3.56 14.59 18.01
CA VAL A 5 -3.75 14.62 16.56
C VAL A 5 -2.84 15.70 15.98
N PRO A 6 -1.82 15.33 15.18
CA PRO A 6 -0.93 16.31 14.57
C PRO A 6 -1.70 17.27 13.66
N GLU A 7 -1.36 18.57 13.74
CA GLU A 7 -2.01 19.62 12.93
C GLU A 7 -1.85 19.34 11.43
N ALA A 8 -0.66 18.90 11.01
CA ALA A 8 -0.39 18.52 9.63
C ALA A 8 -1.32 17.41 9.13
N PHE A 9 -1.62 16.42 9.98
CA PHE A 9 -2.55 15.34 9.66
C PHE A 9 -3.99 15.86 9.55
N SER A 10 -4.42 16.69 10.50
CA SER A 10 -5.74 17.32 10.45
C SER A 10 -5.94 18.12 9.17
N ALA A 11 -4.96 18.96 8.80
CA ALA A 11 -5.00 19.74 7.56
C ALA A 11 -5.07 18.86 6.29
N MET A 12 -4.42 17.70 6.32
CA MET A 12 -4.42 16.75 5.20
C MET A 12 -5.78 16.05 5.01
N VAL A 13 -6.51 15.80 6.09
CA VAL A 13 -7.80 15.08 6.07
C VAL A 13 -8.98 16.03 5.92
N THR A 14 -8.87 17.27 6.41
CA THR A 14 -9.91 18.29 6.32
C THR A 14 -10.36 18.52 4.88
N GLY A 15 -11.68 18.60 4.68
CA GLY A 15 -12.30 18.86 3.39
C GLY A 15 -12.30 17.68 2.41
N ARG A 16 -11.85 16.49 2.82
CA ARG A 16 -11.97 15.29 1.98
C ARG A 16 -13.39 14.78 1.93
N ASP A 17 -13.86 14.50 0.72
CA ASP A 17 -15.14 13.85 0.48
C ASP A 17 -15.14 12.39 1.00
N PRO A 18 -16.32 11.81 1.31
CA PRO A 18 -16.43 10.40 1.72
C PRO A 18 -15.90 9.43 0.67
N GLU A 19 -15.02 8.50 1.05
CA GLU A 19 -14.43 7.44 0.19
C GLU A 19 -14.83 6.01 0.59
N PRO A 20 -16.04 5.52 0.44
CA PRO A 20 -17.38 6.13 0.34
C PRO A 20 -18.09 6.28 1.70
N TYR A 21 -17.40 6.17 2.84
CA TYR A 21 -18.00 5.96 4.15
C TYR A 21 -18.32 7.24 4.92
N ILE A 22 -17.33 8.11 5.12
CA ILE A 22 -17.43 9.31 5.96
C ILE A 22 -16.52 10.41 5.44
N SER A 23 -16.96 11.68 5.53
CA SER A 23 -16.10 12.83 5.21
C SER A 23 -14.90 12.93 6.16
N GLY A 24 -13.82 13.56 5.69
CA GLY A 24 -12.65 13.81 6.51
C GLY A 24 -13.00 14.64 7.75
N ASP A 25 -13.83 15.67 7.60
CA ASP A 25 -14.24 16.57 8.69
C ASP A 25 -15.05 15.84 9.77
N ASP A 26 -16.05 15.05 9.38
CA ASP A 26 -16.86 14.26 10.33
C ASP A 26 -16.03 13.18 11.04
N TRP A 27 -15.06 12.61 10.34
CA TRP A 27 -14.17 11.61 10.93
C TRP A 27 -13.21 12.27 11.93
N LEU A 28 -12.62 13.43 11.61
CA LEU A 28 -11.76 14.18 12.52
C LEU A 28 -12.47 14.55 13.82
N LEU A 29 -13.77 14.88 13.77
CA LEU A 29 -14.58 15.12 14.97
C LEU A 29 -14.71 13.87 15.85
N ARG A 30 -14.70 12.67 15.25
CA ARG A 30 -14.82 11.38 15.97
C ARG A 30 -13.46 10.83 16.41
N LEU A 31 -12.37 11.23 15.78
CA LEU A 31 -11.04 10.66 15.97
C LEU A 31 -10.57 10.65 17.43
N PRO A 32 -10.72 11.73 18.25
CA PRO A 32 -10.31 11.70 19.65
C PRO A 32 -11.03 10.60 20.45
N ARG A 33 -12.33 10.43 20.21
CA ARG A 33 -13.13 9.40 20.86
C ARG A 33 -12.73 7.98 20.42
N LEU A 34 -12.46 7.78 19.11
CA LEU A 34 -11.98 6.49 18.58
C LEU A 34 -10.65 6.09 19.22
N VAL A 35 -9.75 7.05 19.41
CA VAL A 35 -8.48 6.81 20.10
C VAL A 35 -8.71 6.40 21.55
N GLU A 36 -9.51 7.17 22.32
CA GLU A 36 -9.81 6.88 23.72
C GLU A 36 -10.45 5.51 23.92
N GLU A 37 -11.48 5.20 23.13
CA GLU A 37 -12.17 3.91 23.16
C GLU A 37 -11.22 2.75 22.87
N SER A 38 -10.29 2.92 21.90
CA SER A 38 -9.31 1.88 21.54
C SER A 38 -8.23 1.73 22.61
N LEU A 39 -7.74 2.82 23.21
CA LEU A 39 -6.81 2.76 24.33
C LEU A 39 -7.42 2.02 25.53
N SER A 40 -8.70 2.31 25.84
CA SER A 40 -9.43 1.64 26.92
C SER A 40 -9.74 0.18 26.61
N GLU A 41 -10.19 -0.13 25.37
CA GLU A 41 -10.58 -1.50 24.98
C GLU A 41 -9.39 -2.48 25.05
N TRP A 42 -8.19 -2.02 24.71
CA TRP A 42 -7.01 -2.87 24.67
C TRP A 42 -6.01 -2.61 25.82
N ASP A 43 -6.41 -1.86 26.84
CA ASP A 43 -5.58 -1.51 28.02
C ASP A 43 -4.20 -0.99 27.63
N LEU A 44 -4.22 0.15 26.90
CA LEU A 44 -3.03 0.75 26.31
C LEU A 44 -2.69 2.09 26.99
N THR A 45 -1.39 2.36 27.11
CA THR A 45 -0.87 3.68 27.48
C THR A 45 -0.08 4.28 26.33
N VAL A 46 -0.25 5.58 26.09
CA VAL A 46 0.53 6.31 25.06
C VAL A 46 2.00 6.31 25.43
N ASP A 47 2.88 5.99 24.48
CA ASP A 47 4.32 5.80 24.68
C ASP A 47 5.15 6.47 23.57
N GLY A 48 4.76 7.67 23.19
CA GLY A 48 5.47 8.49 22.20
C GLY A 48 4.59 9.50 21.48
N GLU A 49 5.20 10.28 20.61
CA GLU A 49 4.51 11.27 19.80
C GLU A 49 3.67 10.58 18.70
N ALA A 50 2.54 11.18 18.39
CA ALA A 50 1.69 10.71 17.31
C ALA A 50 2.35 10.95 15.95
N MET A 51 2.34 9.92 15.12
CA MET A 51 2.74 9.94 13.72
C MET A 51 1.50 9.82 12.83
N HIS A 52 1.66 10.00 11.53
CA HIS A 52 0.56 9.79 10.60
C HIS A 52 1.05 9.34 9.22
N GLY A 53 0.20 8.60 8.51
CA GLY A 53 0.29 8.40 7.07
C GLY A 53 -0.64 9.37 6.33
N MET A 54 -1.02 9.02 5.10
CA MET A 54 -1.95 9.82 4.28
C MET A 54 -3.40 9.79 4.78
N ALA A 55 -3.80 8.70 5.43
CA ALA A 55 -5.18 8.47 5.85
C ALA A 55 -5.30 7.78 7.23
N ALA A 56 -4.23 7.73 8.03
CA ALA A 56 -4.23 7.08 9.32
C ALA A 56 -3.40 7.83 10.34
N LEU A 57 -3.95 7.96 11.55
CA LEU A 57 -3.20 8.32 12.75
C LEU A 57 -2.49 7.08 13.27
N VAL A 58 -1.23 7.22 13.64
CA VAL A 58 -0.36 6.15 14.13
C VAL A 58 0.20 6.57 15.49
N LEU A 59 -0.25 5.92 16.56
CA LEU A 59 0.08 6.30 17.92
C LEU A 59 0.95 5.21 18.58
N PRO A 60 2.20 5.51 18.94
CA PRO A 60 3.01 4.61 19.73
C PRO A 60 2.37 4.36 21.11
N VAL A 61 2.21 3.10 21.45
CA VAL A 61 1.55 2.70 22.70
C VAL A 61 2.35 1.59 23.41
N ARG A 62 2.02 1.38 24.66
CA ARG A 62 2.51 0.28 25.51
C ARG A 62 1.31 -0.50 26.05
N ARG A 63 1.39 -1.80 25.94
CA ARG A 63 0.39 -2.74 26.49
C ARG A 63 0.59 -2.92 27.98
N HIS A 64 -0.42 -3.45 28.68
CA HIS A 64 -0.39 -3.74 30.12
C HIS A 64 0.82 -4.62 30.55
N ASP A 65 1.29 -5.52 29.65
CA ASP A 65 2.44 -6.38 29.89
C ASP A 65 3.79 -5.66 29.65
N GLY A 66 3.76 -4.36 29.38
CA GLY A 66 4.94 -3.54 29.09
C GLY A 66 5.46 -3.63 27.66
N SER A 67 4.91 -4.52 26.82
CA SER A 67 5.34 -4.64 25.41
C SER A 67 4.95 -3.42 24.59
N LYS A 68 5.83 -3.05 23.64
CA LYS A 68 5.63 -1.93 22.73
C LYS A 68 4.70 -2.34 21.59
N ALA A 69 3.78 -1.43 21.22
CA ALA A 69 2.87 -1.61 20.10
C ALA A 69 2.59 -0.27 19.43
N VAL A 70 1.80 -0.29 18.36
CA VAL A 70 1.31 0.88 17.65
C VAL A 70 -0.21 0.76 17.48
N LEU A 71 -0.95 1.77 17.92
CA LEU A 71 -2.36 1.93 17.61
C LEU A 71 -2.48 2.70 16.29
N LYS A 72 -3.06 2.06 15.27
CA LYS A 72 -3.39 2.67 13.98
C LYS A 72 -4.89 2.93 13.93
N VAL A 73 -5.28 4.19 13.69
CA VAL A 73 -6.67 4.61 13.50
C VAL A 73 -6.80 5.16 12.09
N THR A 74 -7.50 4.45 11.22
CA THR A 74 -7.58 4.75 9.78
C THR A 74 -8.86 5.51 9.44
N TRP A 75 -8.74 6.60 8.67
CA TRP A 75 -9.90 7.19 8.01
C TRP A 75 -10.51 6.18 7.05
N PRO A 76 -11.82 5.87 7.17
CA PRO A 76 -12.47 4.83 6.39
C PRO A 76 -12.44 5.09 4.88
N HIS A 77 -11.73 4.25 4.13
CA HIS A 77 -11.69 4.28 2.67
C HIS A 77 -11.61 2.85 2.08
N ALA A 78 -11.99 2.73 0.81
CA ALA A 78 -12.17 1.43 0.18
C ALA A 78 -10.91 0.54 0.23
N ASP A 79 -9.73 1.12 -0.01
CA ASP A 79 -8.47 0.38 -0.09
C ASP A 79 -8.00 -0.18 1.26
N ALA A 80 -8.36 0.47 2.39
CA ALA A 80 -7.97 0.02 3.73
C ALA A 80 -8.95 -1.03 4.31
N ARG A 81 -10.08 -1.28 3.64
CA ARG A 81 -11.16 -2.13 4.17
C ARG A 81 -10.70 -3.50 4.63
N PHE A 82 -9.75 -4.09 3.94
CA PHE A 82 -9.31 -5.47 4.17
C PHE A 82 -7.86 -5.56 4.69
N GLU A 83 -7.26 -4.44 5.11
CA GLU A 83 -5.90 -4.40 5.65
C GLU A 83 -5.70 -5.41 6.79
N HIS A 84 -6.63 -5.42 7.77
CA HIS A 84 -6.59 -6.33 8.91
C HIS A 84 -6.65 -7.81 8.51
N LEU A 85 -7.40 -8.16 7.46
CA LEU A 85 -7.47 -9.54 6.95
C LEU A 85 -6.15 -9.97 6.32
N ALA A 86 -5.51 -9.10 5.56
CA ALA A 86 -4.21 -9.38 4.95
C ALA A 86 -3.13 -9.59 6.02
N LEU A 87 -3.04 -8.67 6.98
CA LEU A 87 -2.08 -8.78 8.08
C LEU A 87 -2.32 -10.02 8.94
N GLN A 88 -3.57 -10.39 9.20
CA GLN A 88 -3.93 -11.62 9.89
C GLN A 88 -3.51 -12.86 9.09
N HIS A 89 -3.74 -12.85 7.79
CA HIS A 89 -3.43 -13.97 6.91
C HIS A 89 -1.93 -14.21 6.75
N TRP A 90 -1.12 -13.15 6.64
CA TRP A 90 0.35 -13.26 6.64
C TRP A 90 0.91 -13.63 8.03
N GLY A 91 0.18 -13.37 9.13
CA GLY A 91 0.56 -13.78 10.48
C GLY A 91 1.90 -13.21 10.97
N GLY A 92 2.39 -12.15 10.31
CA GLY A 92 3.69 -11.55 10.58
C GLY A 92 4.81 -12.08 9.67
N ASP A 93 4.54 -13.00 8.76
CA ASP A 93 5.53 -13.43 7.78
C ASP A 93 5.67 -12.36 6.67
N GLY A 94 6.83 -11.72 6.57
CA GLY A 94 7.11 -10.62 5.64
C GLY A 94 6.38 -9.30 5.91
N ALA A 95 5.40 -9.27 6.82
CA ALA A 95 4.61 -8.09 7.15
C ALA A 95 4.57 -7.82 8.66
N VAL A 96 4.20 -6.60 9.05
CA VAL A 96 3.94 -6.21 10.44
C VAL A 96 2.88 -7.12 11.06
N ARG A 97 3.08 -7.56 12.31
CA ARG A 97 2.10 -8.39 13.02
C ARG A 97 0.89 -7.58 13.44
N LEU A 98 -0.29 -8.12 13.15
CA LEU A 98 -1.54 -7.67 13.72
C LEU A 98 -1.70 -8.30 15.12
N LEU A 99 -1.78 -7.47 16.15
CA LEU A 99 -1.98 -7.91 17.54
C LEU A 99 -3.46 -7.93 17.92
N ALA A 100 -4.22 -6.93 17.44
CA ALA A 100 -5.68 -6.86 17.58
C ALA A 100 -6.26 -5.98 16.46
N ALA A 101 -7.56 -6.14 16.17
CA ALA A 101 -8.27 -5.29 15.22
C ALA A 101 -9.73 -5.08 15.66
N ASN A 102 -10.24 -3.88 15.42
CA ASN A 102 -11.66 -3.56 15.45
C ASN A 102 -12.07 -2.96 14.10
N PRO A 103 -12.47 -3.81 13.13
CA PRO A 103 -12.81 -3.35 11.79
C PRO A 103 -13.99 -2.38 11.75
N GLY A 104 -14.92 -2.47 12.71
CA GLY A 104 -16.06 -1.55 12.82
C GLY A 104 -15.66 -0.12 13.18
N ARG A 105 -14.51 0.06 13.83
CA ARG A 105 -13.92 1.35 14.18
C ARG A 105 -12.74 1.74 13.30
N TRP A 106 -12.33 0.88 12.40
CA TRP A 106 -11.14 1.08 11.56
C TRP A 106 -9.86 1.26 12.38
N THR A 107 -9.74 0.49 13.47
CA THR A 107 -8.59 0.52 14.37
C THR A 107 -7.88 -0.81 14.40
N MET A 108 -6.56 -0.74 14.49
CA MET A 108 -5.68 -1.91 14.61
C MET A 108 -4.59 -1.65 15.64
N LEU A 109 -4.25 -2.69 16.39
CA LEU A 109 -3.05 -2.74 17.23
C LEU A 109 -2.00 -3.58 16.49
N LEU A 110 -0.86 -2.99 16.22
CA LEU A 110 0.24 -3.59 15.46
C LEU A 110 1.48 -3.70 16.33
N GLU A 111 2.39 -4.63 16.02
CA GLU A 111 3.73 -4.60 16.60
C GLU A 111 4.42 -3.28 16.25
N ARG A 112 5.29 -2.79 17.15
CA ARG A 112 6.06 -1.57 16.90
C ARG A 112 7.33 -1.91 16.13
N LEU A 113 7.49 -1.28 14.98
CA LEU A 113 8.67 -1.34 14.15
C LEU A 113 9.53 -0.08 14.36
N ASN A 114 10.73 -0.06 13.80
CA ASN A 114 11.59 1.12 13.79
C ASN A 114 11.13 2.07 12.66
N GLY A 115 10.32 3.06 13.00
CA GLY A 115 9.76 4.03 12.06
C GLY A 115 10.78 4.99 11.44
N ASP A 116 11.98 5.10 12.02
CA ASP A 116 13.04 5.99 11.53
C ASP A 116 13.93 5.32 10.47
N ARG A 117 13.68 4.05 10.15
CA ARG A 117 14.46 3.29 9.18
C ARG A 117 13.54 2.60 8.18
N ASP A 118 13.53 3.10 6.98
CA ASP A 118 12.84 2.54 5.82
C ASP A 118 13.81 2.19 4.67
N LEU A 119 13.30 1.67 3.55
CA LEU A 119 14.13 1.32 2.39
C LEU A 119 14.55 2.52 1.54
N HIS A 120 14.11 3.74 1.86
CA HIS A 120 14.45 4.92 1.06
C HIS A 120 15.96 5.23 1.13
N GLU A 121 16.59 5.01 2.29
CA GLU A 121 18.02 5.26 2.52
C GLU A 121 18.94 4.08 2.11
N VAL A 122 18.36 2.92 1.76
CA VAL A 122 19.11 1.74 1.35
C VAL A 122 19.57 1.88 -0.11
N PRO A 123 20.78 1.41 -0.51
CA PRO A 123 21.21 1.40 -1.90
C PRO A 123 20.16 0.76 -2.82
N ILE A 124 19.90 1.35 -3.98
CA ILE A 124 18.74 1.05 -4.81
C ILE A 124 18.62 -0.42 -5.22
N ASP A 125 19.74 -1.05 -5.57
CA ASP A 125 19.75 -2.46 -6.00
C ASP A 125 19.44 -3.39 -4.80
N GLU A 126 20.02 -3.09 -3.63
CA GLU A 126 19.76 -3.82 -2.39
C GLU A 126 18.29 -3.66 -1.96
N ALA A 127 17.76 -2.44 -2.03
CA ALA A 127 16.35 -2.19 -1.74
C ALA A 127 15.42 -2.96 -2.70
N CYS A 128 15.74 -3.04 -4.00
CA CYS A 128 14.99 -3.84 -4.96
C CYS A 128 15.06 -5.34 -4.64
N GLN A 129 16.20 -5.86 -4.18
CA GLN A 129 16.33 -7.25 -3.74
C GLN A 129 15.46 -7.55 -2.51
N VAL A 130 15.47 -6.63 -1.53
CA VAL A 130 14.62 -6.72 -0.33
C VAL A 130 13.14 -6.73 -0.72
N ILE A 131 12.72 -5.81 -1.59
CA ILE A 131 11.34 -5.71 -2.08
C ILE A 131 10.94 -7.03 -2.76
N GLY A 132 11.75 -7.54 -3.69
CA GLY A 132 11.47 -8.80 -4.36
C GLY A 132 11.41 -9.99 -3.40
N GLY A 133 12.33 -10.06 -2.43
CA GLY A 133 12.32 -11.10 -1.39
C GLY A 133 11.04 -11.09 -0.55
N LEU A 134 10.57 -9.90 -0.16
CA LEU A 134 9.32 -9.73 0.59
C LEU A 134 8.08 -10.00 -0.28
N LEU A 135 8.08 -9.61 -1.56
CA LEU A 135 7.00 -10.00 -2.48
C LEU A 135 6.84 -11.52 -2.55
N ARG A 136 7.95 -12.27 -2.61
CA ARG A 136 7.91 -13.74 -2.59
C ARG A 136 7.41 -14.29 -1.25
N GLN A 137 7.78 -13.68 -0.13
CA GLN A 137 7.35 -14.09 1.20
C GLN A 137 5.86 -13.82 1.42
N LEU A 138 5.33 -12.73 0.86
CA LEU A 138 3.93 -12.33 0.91
C LEU A 138 3.04 -13.03 -0.14
N ASP A 139 3.59 -13.91 -0.97
CA ASP A 139 2.85 -14.60 -2.04
C ASP A 139 1.95 -15.71 -1.48
N HIS A 140 0.79 -15.33 -0.98
CA HIS A 140 -0.24 -16.21 -0.45
C HIS A 140 -1.47 -16.28 -1.38
N PRO A 141 -2.25 -17.36 -1.35
CA PRO A 141 -3.52 -17.44 -2.07
C PRO A 141 -4.46 -16.30 -1.70
N ALA A 142 -5.21 -15.80 -2.66
CA ALA A 142 -6.15 -14.71 -2.44
C ALA A 142 -7.28 -15.12 -1.48
N LEU A 143 -7.62 -14.21 -0.54
CA LEU A 143 -8.80 -14.37 0.30
C LEU A 143 -10.07 -14.04 -0.51
N PRO A 144 -11.17 -14.80 -0.34
CA PRO A 144 -12.40 -14.61 -1.11
C PRO A 144 -13.10 -13.26 -0.86
N GLN A 145 -12.78 -12.58 0.25
CA GLN A 145 -13.33 -11.27 0.61
C GLN A 145 -12.72 -10.12 -0.18
N LEU A 146 -11.52 -10.30 -0.75
CA LEU A 146 -10.78 -9.23 -1.39
C LEU A 146 -11.45 -8.77 -2.69
N SER A 147 -11.27 -7.50 -3.01
CA SER A 147 -11.54 -6.99 -4.36
C SER A 147 -10.66 -7.72 -5.36
N ARG A 148 -11.13 -7.85 -6.61
CA ARG A 148 -10.45 -8.61 -7.66
C ARG A 148 -9.85 -7.68 -8.70
N LEU A 149 -8.61 -7.97 -9.11
CA LEU A 149 -7.93 -7.23 -10.18
C LEU A 149 -8.71 -7.30 -11.49
N SER A 150 -9.28 -8.47 -11.82
CA SER A 150 -10.14 -8.65 -13.01
C SER A 150 -11.30 -7.64 -13.07
N ALA A 151 -11.93 -7.37 -11.94
CA ALA A 151 -13.01 -6.38 -11.85
C ALA A 151 -12.49 -4.94 -12.00
N GLU A 152 -11.30 -4.63 -11.47
CA GLU A 152 -10.69 -3.30 -11.62
C GLU A 152 -10.28 -3.01 -13.05
N VAL A 153 -9.61 -3.95 -13.71
CA VAL A 153 -9.19 -3.77 -15.11
C VAL A 153 -10.37 -3.77 -16.07
N ALA A 154 -11.47 -4.47 -15.77
CA ALA A 154 -12.70 -4.38 -16.55
C ALA A 154 -13.31 -2.96 -16.47
N ARG A 155 -13.26 -2.32 -15.31
CA ARG A 155 -13.66 -0.90 -15.16
C ARG A 155 -12.72 0.02 -15.90
N LEU A 156 -11.40 -0.18 -15.78
CA LEU A 156 -10.39 0.58 -16.49
C LEU A 156 -10.59 0.49 -18.00
N ALA A 157 -10.80 -0.71 -18.56
CA ALA A 157 -11.02 -0.94 -19.99
C ALA A 157 -12.20 -0.12 -20.56
N LYS A 158 -13.28 0.04 -19.78
CA LYS A 158 -14.42 0.91 -20.15
C LYS A 158 -14.00 2.38 -20.23
N HIS A 159 -13.19 2.86 -19.28
CA HIS A 159 -12.73 4.25 -19.29
C HIS A 159 -11.71 4.53 -20.40
N LEU A 160 -10.86 3.56 -20.76
CA LEU A 160 -9.96 3.67 -21.91
C LEU A 160 -10.71 3.90 -23.24
N GLY A 161 -11.99 3.46 -23.32
CA GLY A 161 -12.86 3.66 -24.47
C GLY A 161 -13.35 5.09 -24.66
N SER A 162 -13.46 5.85 -23.58
CA SER A 162 -14.02 7.20 -23.60
C SER A 162 -13.03 8.29 -24.03
N GLY A 163 -11.76 7.92 -24.26
CA GLY A 163 -10.68 8.86 -24.55
C GLY A 163 -10.20 9.63 -23.31
N ALA A 164 -8.93 9.99 -23.31
CA ALA A 164 -8.34 10.86 -22.29
C ALA A 164 -7.42 11.85 -22.99
N PRO A 165 -7.83 13.11 -23.20
CA PRO A 165 -7.06 14.09 -23.98
C PRO A 165 -5.63 14.30 -23.53
N ALA A 166 -5.34 14.05 -22.24
CA ALA A 166 -4.01 14.19 -21.64
C ALA A 166 -3.06 13.02 -21.93
N ILE A 167 -3.57 11.88 -22.42
CA ILE A 167 -2.77 10.67 -22.65
C ILE A 167 -2.72 10.38 -24.16
N PRO A 168 -1.51 10.28 -24.76
CA PRO A 168 -1.40 9.92 -26.16
C PRO A 168 -2.10 8.59 -26.49
N ARG A 169 -2.89 8.59 -27.55
CA ARG A 169 -3.76 7.46 -27.96
C ARG A 169 -3.03 6.12 -28.02
N ARG A 170 -1.79 6.11 -28.49
CA ARG A 170 -0.95 4.91 -28.56
C ARG A 170 -0.80 4.18 -27.21
N PHE A 171 -0.72 4.93 -26.10
CA PHE A 171 -0.59 4.33 -24.77
C PHE A 171 -1.91 3.75 -24.27
N LEU A 172 -3.04 4.39 -24.62
CA LEU A 172 -4.37 3.85 -24.32
C LEU A 172 -4.62 2.55 -25.08
N GLU A 173 -4.24 2.49 -26.37
CA GLU A 173 -4.34 1.31 -27.20
C GLU A 173 -3.42 0.19 -26.72
N GLN A 174 -2.19 0.52 -26.35
CA GLN A 174 -1.25 -0.43 -25.77
C GLN A 174 -1.77 -1.03 -24.45
N ALA A 175 -2.23 -0.19 -23.52
CA ALA A 175 -2.80 -0.67 -22.25
C ALA A 175 -4.01 -1.57 -22.48
N ARG A 176 -4.86 -1.24 -23.47
CA ARG A 176 -6.02 -2.04 -23.83
C ARG A 176 -5.64 -3.43 -24.38
N ALA A 177 -4.64 -3.50 -25.27
CA ALA A 177 -4.13 -4.76 -25.78
C ALA A 177 -3.53 -5.61 -24.67
N LEU A 178 -2.69 -5.02 -23.81
CA LEU A 178 -2.10 -5.72 -22.67
C LEU A 178 -3.15 -6.25 -21.69
N ILE A 179 -4.17 -5.46 -21.37
CA ILE A 179 -5.28 -5.92 -20.53
C ILE A 179 -5.96 -7.13 -21.17
N SER A 180 -6.27 -7.07 -22.48
CA SER A 180 -6.90 -8.19 -23.18
C SER A 180 -6.11 -9.48 -23.07
N ASP A 181 -4.78 -9.40 -23.16
CA ASP A 181 -3.89 -10.57 -23.05
C ASP A 181 -3.79 -11.08 -21.60
N LEU A 182 -3.61 -10.16 -20.63
CA LEU A 182 -3.39 -10.48 -19.22
C LEU A 182 -4.63 -11.08 -18.52
N VAL A 183 -5.85 -10.69 -18.94
CA VAL A 183 -7.10 -11.18 -18.32
C VAL A 183 -7.52 -12.58 -18.76
N THR A 184 -6.87 -13.14 -19.77
CA THR A 184 -7.19 -14.51 -20.27
C THR A 184 -6.63 -15.61 -19.38
N ASP A 185 -5.75 -15.25 -18.43
CA ASP A 185 -5.03 -16.17 -17.56
C ASP A 185 -5.71 -16.27 -16.19
N ASP A 186 -5.92 -17.47 -15.68
CA ASP A 186 -6.53 -17.75 -14.37
C ASP A 186 -5.69 -17.18 -13.19
N VAL A 187 -4.45 -16.77 -13.43
CA VAL A 187 -3.57 -16.14 -12.45
C VAL A 187 -4.05 -14.75 -12.02
N ILE A 188 -4.90 -14.09 -12.82
CA ILE A 188 -5.27 -12.67 -12.62
C ILE A 188 -5.79 -12.32 -11.22
N ASP A 189 -6.50 -13.23 -10.55
CA ASP A 189 -7.09 -13.02 -9.22
C ASP A 189 -6.57 -14.05 -8.20
N SER A 190 -5.45 -14.72 -8.49
CA SER A 190 -5.05 -15.93 -7.76
C SER A 190 -4.36 -15.66 -6.41
N ARG A 191 -3.71 -14.51 -6.26
CA ARG A 191 -2.87 -14.22 -5.10
C ARG A 191 -3.34 -12.98 -4.34
N MET A 192 -3.06 -12.96 -3.04
CA MET A 192 -3.23 -11.77 -2.22
C MET A 192 -2.00 -10.87 -2.39
N VAL A 193 -2.21 -9.75 -3.06
CA VAL A 193 -1.15 -8.83 -3.44
C VAL A 193 -1.22 -7.53 -2.63
N HIS A 194 -0.08 -7.08 -2.12
CA HIS A 194 0.08 -5.76 -1.56
C HIS A 194 0.29 -4.73 -2.68
N THR A 195 -0.72 -3.93 -3.00
CA THR A 195 -0.71 -3.11 -4.22
C THR A 195 0.09 -1.81 -4.13
N VAL A 196 0.64 -1.45 -2.96
CA VAL A 196 1.36 -0.19 -2.72
C VAL A 196 2.71 -0.40 -2.05
N LEU A 197 3.43 -1.46 -2.42
CA LEU A 197 4.77 -1.74 -1.93
C LEU A 197 5.81 -0.77 -2.54
N HIS A 198 5.93 0.40 -1.93
CA HIS A 198 6.98 1.38 -2.21
C HIS A 198 7.94 1.50 -1.00
N TYR A 199 9.08 2.15 -1.17
CA TYR A 199 10.20 2.13 -0.21
C TYR A 199 9.83 2.52 1.23
N TRP A 200 8.89 3.44 1.45
CA TRP A 200 8.41 3.85 2.78
C TRP A 200 7.46 2.84 3.44
N ASN A 201 6.97 1.83 2.69
CA ASN A 201 6.13 0.77 3.25
C ASN A 201 6.94 -0.45 3.69
N PHE A 202 8.24 -0.27 3.91
CA PHE A 202 9.13 -1.26 4.48
C PHE A 202 9.91 -0.64 5.64
N LEU A 203 9.65 -1.11 6.85
CA LEU A 203 10.33 -0.62 8.05
C LEU A 203 11.26 -1.69 8.61
N ALA A 204 12.37 -1.23 9.21
CA ALA A 204 13.27 -2.11 9.93
C ALA A 204 12.59 -2.67 11.18
N ALA A 205 12.92 -3.91 11.54
CA ALA A 205 12.35 -4.61 12.69
C ALA A 205 13.40 -5.47 13.40
N ASP A 206 13.11 -5.81 14.66
CA ASP A 206 14.03 -6.62 15.47
C ASP A 206 14.01 -8.10 15.05
N ARG A 207 12.84 -8.62 14.64
CA ARG A 207 12.66 -10.05 14.30
C ARG A 207 13.02 -10.41 12.85
N GLN A 208 13.00 -9.45 11.95
CA GLN A 208 13.41 -9.56 10.55
C GLN A 208 14.02 -8.22 10.12
N PRO A 209 14.99 -8.19 9.20
CA PRO A 209 15.63 -6.94 8.79
C PRO A 209 14.63 -5.90 8.29
N TRP A 210 13.62 -6.34 7.55
CA TRP A 210 12.59 -5.50 6.94
C TRP A 210 11.23 -6.19 6.98
N LEU A 211 10.18 -5.41 7.21
CA LEU A 211 8.79 -5.85 7.20
C LEU A 211 7.93 -4.87 6.43
N ALA A 212 7.00 -5.41 5.63
CA ALA A 212 5.99 -4.61 4.95
C ALA A 212 4.92 -4.08 5.91
N ILE A 213 4.48 -2.85 5.67
CA ILE A 213 3.41 -2.17 6.42
C ILE A 213 2.35 -1.61 5.46
N ASP A 214 1.21 -1.19 6.00
CA ASP A 214 0.13 -0.47 5.31
C ASP A 214 -0.38 -1.15 4.02
N PRO A 215 -0.73 -2.44 4.05
CA PRO A 215 -1.17 -3.13 2.87
C PRO A 215 -2.53 -2.61 2.36
N LYS A 216 -2.62 -2.44 1.04
CA LYS A 216 -3.88 -2.33 0.31
C LYS A 216 -4.09 -3.62 -0.47
N PRO A 217 -4.71 -4.64 0.17
CA PRO A 217 -4.75 -5.98 -0.39
C PRO A 217 -5.76 -6.11 -1.53
N LEU A 218 -5.34 -6.82 -2.57
CA LEU A 218 -6.13 -7.12 -3.74
C LEU A 218 -5.95 -8.60 -4.10
N ALA A 219 -7.00 -9.28 -4.53
CA ALA A 219 -6.88 -10.54 -5.23
C ALA A 219 -6.36 -10.25 -6.63
N ALA A 220 -5.11 -10.60 -6.92
CA ALA A 220 -4.43 -10.16 -8.13
C ALA A 220 -3.39 -11.17 -8.63
N ASP A 221 -2.89 -10.87 -9.82
CA ASP A 221 -1.68 -11.44 -10.37
C ASP A 221 -0.46 -10.99 -9.53
N PRO A 222 0.41 -11.88 -9.06
CA PRO A 222 1.56 -11.51 -8.25
C PRO A 222 2.49 -10.51 -8.96
N ALA A 223 2.61 -10.58 -10.29
CA ALA A 223 3.44 -9.65 -11.05
C ALA A 223 2.92 -8.19 -11.02
N PHE A 224 1.64 -7.99 -10.67
CA PHE A 224 1.04 -6.67 -10.47
C PHE A 224 1.68 -5.90 -9.31
N ALA A 225 2.27 -6.58 -8.32
CA ALA A 225 2.88 -5.98 -7.14
C ALA A 225 4.21 -5.26 -7.39
N ALA A 226 4.91 -5.55 -8.49
CA ALA A 226 6.25 -5.00 -8.74
C ALA A 226 6.25 -3.50 -9.07
N THR A 227 5.15 -2.96 -9.60
CA THR A 227 5.09 -1.60 -10.14
C THR A 227 5.34 -0.49 -9.13
N PRO A 228 4.79 -0.50 -7.89
CA PRO A 228 4.92 0.63 -6.96
C PRO A 228 6.35 1.00 -6.63
N ALA A 229 7.27 0.03 -6.60
CA ALA A 229 8.68 0.27 -6.38
C ALA A 229 9.35 1.09 -7.49
N LEU A 230 8.73 1.20 -8.67
CA LEU A 230 9.25 1.99 -9.78
C LEU A 230 8.86 3.48 -9.68
N TRP A 231 7.86 3.83 -8.86
CA TRP A 231 7.36 5.21 -8.74
C TRP A 231 8.21 6.12 -7.87
N ASN A 232 8.99 5.56 -6.98
CA ASN A 232 9.81 6.34 -6.04
C ASN A 232 11.25 6.42 -6.49
N ARG A 233 12.02 7.31 -5.83
CA ARG A 233 13.45 7.53 -6.10
C ARG A 233 13.71 7.85 -7.57
N TRP A 234 12.80 8.63 -8.16
CA TRP A 234 12.82 9.01 -9.56
C TRP A 234 14.05 9.87 -9.90
N GLU A 235 14.46 10.73 -8.98
CA GLU A 235 15.60 11.61 -9.13
C GLU A 235 16.91 10.83 -9.36
N GLU A 236 17.10 9.71 -8.65
CA GLU A 236 18.26 8.84 -8.87
C GLU A 236 18.22 8.18 -10.26
N ALA A 237 17.03 7.80 -10.72
CA ALA A 237 16.86 7.23 -12.03
C ALA A 237 17.16 8.24 -13.15
N VAL A 238 16.79 9.50 -12.96
CA VAL A 238 17.09 10.62 -13.88
C VAL A 238 18.57 10.99 -13.82
N ALA A 239 19.16 11.09 -12.64
CA ALA A 239 20.57 11.41 -12.45
C ALA A 239 21.51 10.39 -13.09
N GLY A 240 21.09 9.13 -13.22
CA GLY A 240 21.82 8.07 -13.91
C GLY A 240 21.92 8.21 -15.44
N GLY A 241 21.26 9.21 -16.04
CA GLY A 241 21.34 9.57 -17.46
C GLY A 241 20.53 8.70 -18.41
N ASP A 242 20.24 7.43 -18.07
CA ASP A 242 19.37 6.53 -18.85
C ASP A 242 18.24 5.99 -17.97
N LEU A 243 17.19 6.78 -17.86
CA LEU A 243 15.98 6.46 -17.08
C LEU A 243 15.39 5.09 -17.45
N ARG A 244 15.32 4.77 -18.75
CA ARG A 244 14.74 3.49 -19.21
C ARG A 244 15.57 2.31 -18.72
N ARG A 245 16.88 2.39 -18.84
CA ARG A 245 17.81 1.35 -18.38
C ARG A 245 17.71 1.19 -16.87
N HIS A 246 17.62 2.29 -16.13
CA HIS A 246 17.52 2.30 -14.67
C HIS A 246 16.23 1.62 -14.20
N LEU A 247 15.07 1.98 -14.76
CA LEU A 247 13.78 1.36 -14.39
C LEU A 247 13.73 -0.12 -14.78
N ARG A 248 14.27 -0.50 -15.94
CA ARG A 248 14.37 -1.92 -16.32
C ARG A 248 15.23 -2.71 -15.35
N ARG A 249 16.37 -2.17 -14.95
CA ARG A 249 17.25 -2.80 -13.96
C ARG A 249 16.52 -3.04 -12.64
N ARG A 250 15.83 -2.02 -12.12
CA ARG A 250 15.01 -2.18 -10.87
C ARG A 250 13.98 -3.29 -11.03
N LEU A 251 13.21 -3.26 -12.09
CA LEU A 251 12.18 -4.28 -12.35
C LEU A 251 12.80 -5.68 -12.44
N SER A 252 13.91 -5.83 -13.18
CA SER A 252 14.62 -7.10 -13.32
C SER A 252 15.06 -7.66 -11.96
N ILE A 253 15.71 -6.83 -11.11
CA ILE A 253 16.15 -7.25 -9.77
C ILE A 253 14.95 -7.67 -8.90
N ILE A 254 13.86 -6.92 -8.92
CA ILE A 254 12.65 -7.24 -8.17
C ILE A 254 12.05 -8.56 -8.64
N CYS A 255 11.90 -8.75 -9.96
CA CYS A 255 11.32 -9.96 -10.52
C CYS A 255 12.20 -11.20 -10.27
N GLU A 256 13.52 -11.09 -10.42
CA GLU A 256 14.46 -12.17 -10.12
C GLU A 256 14.37 -12.57 -8.64
N SER A 257 14.39 -11.61 -7.72
CA SER A 257 14.32 -11.86 -6.28
C SER A 257 12.96 -12.41 -5.84
N ALA A 258 11.88 -12.00 -6.51
CA ALA A 258 10.52 -12.44 -6.21
C ALA A 258 10.15 -13.77 -6.90
N GLY A 259 10.86 -14.18 -7.94
CA GLY A 259 10.48 -15.31 -8.81
C GLY A 259 9.31 -14.98 -9.73
N LEU A 260 9.19 -13.70 -10.16
CA LEU A 260 8.13 -13.22 -11.05
C LEU A 260 8.57 -13.21 -12.51
N ASP A 261 7.62 -13.39 -13.42
CA ASP A 261 7.82 -13.17 -14.86
C ASP A 261 8.00 -11.67 -15.14
N GLU A 262 9.18 -11.27 -15.64
CA GLU A 262 9.54 -9.87 -15.89
C GLU A 262 8.70 -9.25 -17.01
N GLU A 263 8.38 -10.00 -18.08
CA GLU A 263 7.57 -9.50 -19.17
C GLU A 263 6.12 -9.21 -18.71
N ARG A 264 5.59 -10.10 -17.86
CA ARG A 264 4.27 -9.94 -17.25
C ARG A 264 4.25 -8.75 -16.28
N ALA A 265 5.27 -8.61 -15.43
CA ALA A 265 5.40 -7.46 -14.53
C ALA A 265 5.56 -6.14 -15.30
N ARG A 266 6.28 -6.13 -16.41
CA ARG A 266 6.40 -4.99 -17.30
C ARG A 266 5.07 -4.62 -17.95
N ALA A 267 4.31 -5.61 -18.40
CA ALA A 267 2.97 -5.40 -18.97
C ALA A 267 2.02 -4.75 -17.95
N TRP A 268 1.99 -5.28 -16.72
CA TRP A 268 1.22 -4.67 -15.62
C TRP A 268 1.70 -3.26 -15.28
N SER A 269 3.02 -3.00 -15.31
CA SER A 269 3.55 -1.65 -15.05
C SER A 269 3.01 -0.64 -16.06
N ILE A 270 2.95 -0.98 -17.34
CA ILE A 270 2.38 -0.10 -18.39
C ILE A 270 0.88 0.15 -18.14
N VAL A 271 0.12 -0.89 -17.80
CA VAL A 271 -1.32 -0.75 -17.50
C VAL A 271 -1.55 0.16 -16.30
N ARG A 272 -0.76 -0.01 -15.22
CA ARG A 272 -0.86 0.81 -14.01
C ARG A 272 -0.47 2.26 -14.24
N GLU A 273 0.55 2.54 -15.04
CA GLU A 273 0.94 3.90 -15.40
C GLU A 273 -0.19 4.63 -16.14
N VAL A 274 -0.83 3.95 -17.10
CA VAL A 274 -1.99 4.51 -17.81
C VAL A 274 -3.17 4.73 -16.84
N GLN A 275 -3.42 3.80 -15.93
CA GLN A 275 -4.45 3.94 -14.89
C GLN A 275 -4.19 5.17 -14.00
N MET A 276 -2.95 5.33 -13.51
CA MET A 276 -2.57 6.48 -12.67
C MET A 276 -2.71 7.81 -13.41
N ALA A 277 -2.30 7.87 -14.67
CA ALA A 277 -2.45 9.06 -15.51
C ALA A 277 -3.93 9.44 -15.73
N LEU A 278 -4.83 8.45 -15.85
CA LEU A 278 -6.28 8.66 -15.95
C LEU A 278 -6.88 9.19 -14.64
N LEU A 279 -6.42 8.71 -13.48
CA LEU A 279 -6.88 9.14 -12.17
C LEU A 279 -6.33 10.52 -11.81
N GLY A 280 -5.04 10.77 -12.05
CA GLY A 280 -4.40 12.07 -11.79
C GLY A 280 -4.94 13.22 -12.67
N GLY A 281 -5.50 12.91 -13.84
CA GLY A 281 -6.19 13.89 -14.68
C GLY A 281 -7.58 14.33 -14.18
N ARG A 282 -8.13 13.65 -13.16
CA ARG A 282 -9.45 13.98 -12.56
C ARG A 282 -9.35 14.80 -11.26
N GLY A 283 -8.14 15.01 -10.73
CA GLY A 283 -7.88 15.67 -9.44
C GLY A 283 -7.04 16.96 -9.56
N ARG A 284 -7.22 17.75 -10.63
CA ARG A 284 -6.68 19.11 -10.72
C ARG A 284 -7.80 20.11 -10.91
#